data_5f4f43d340cde983fdd2ed9105668b94
#
_entry.id   5f4f43d340cde983fdd2ed9105668b94
#
_cell.length_a   1.000
_cell.length_b   1.000
_cell.length_c   1.000
_cell.angle_alpha   90.00
_cell.angle_beta   90.00
_cell.angle_gamma   90.00
#
_symmetry.space_group_name_H-M   'P 1'
#
loop_
_entity.id
_entity.type
_entity.pdbx_description
1 polymer ?
#
loop_
_entity_poly.entity_id
_entity_poly.type
_entity_poly.pdbx_seq_one_letter_code
_entity_poly.pdbx_strand_id
1 'polypeptide(L)'
;MLSQLAGRSAAEEELRIQQYSTIRGKSEILLSDGTRIFMRNNTTLTLNTGIGNGERVVRLSGEAFFDVAKDEKRRFVVETENLTVAVHGTEFNVRTTEVPGKTVVGLIEGSVSLNRAGKEFFMVPGEIADCDSAGRITISQGNVELERCWSKEKLVFREKDLQYISHYLSRWYDIRISVDPAIATEYVYTFTLGNEPIEEVLRIMARLNPIEYRFTEDNCLRISKKRGL
;
A
#
# COMPACT_ATOMS: atom_id res chain seq x y z
N MET A 1 19.50 -47.38 43.24
CA MET A 1 19.00 -45.96 43.28
C MET A 1 19.02 -45.42 41.85
N LEU A 2 17.85 -45.39 41.25
CA LEU A 2 17.64 -44.94 39.86
C LEU A 2 17.40 -43.42 39.90
N SER A 3 18.31 -42.63 39.31
CA SER A 3 18.11 -41.22 39.05
C SER A 3 17.35 -41.05 37.73
N GLN A 4 16.11 -40.63 37.83
CA GLN A 4 15.31 -40.21 36.68
C GLN A 4 15.85 -38.89 36.14
N LEU A 5 16.45 -38.91 34.98
CA LEU A 5 16.66 -37.75 34.13
C LEU A 5 15.33 -37.41 33.48
N ALA A 6 14.64 -36.39 34.05
CA ALA A 6 13.51 -35.78 33.40
C ALA A 6 14.01 -34.95 32.20
N GLY A 7 13.92 -35.53 31.04
CA GLY A 7 14.07 -34.83 29.79
C GLY A 7 12.92 -33.81 29.67
N ARG A 8 13.22 -32.53 29.76
CA ARG A 8 12.32 -31.47 29.28
C ARG A 8 12.19 -31.64 27.77
N SER A 9 11.06 -32.16 27.34
CA SER A 9 10.61 -32.06 25.96
C SER A 9 10.59 -30.57 25.58
N ALA A 10 11.51 -30.16 24.71
CA ALA A 10 11.33 -28.92 23.99
C ALA A 10 10.03 -29.10 23.19
N ALA A 11 8.99 -28.39 23.58
CA ALA A 11 7.75 -28.34 22.82
C ALA A 11 8.14 -27.92 21.40
N GLU A 12 7.88 -28.76 20.43
CA GLU A 12 7.86 -28.39 19.02
C GLU A 12 6.82 -27.28 18.89
N GLU A 13 7.27 -26.04 18.83
CA GLU A 13 6.39 -24.92 18.53
C GLU A 13 5.99 -25.05 17.06
N GLU A 14 4.78 -25.57 16.85
CA GLU A 14 4.15 -25.68 15.54
C GLU A 14 4.17 -24.34 14.83
N LEU A 15 4.73 -24.32 13.62
CA LEU A 15 4.60 -23.21 12.67
C LEU A 15 3.10 -22.97 12.43
N ARG A 16 2.56 -21.90 13.03
CA ARG A 16 1.19 -21.50 12.76
C ARG A 16 1.19 -20.50 11.61
N ILE A 17 0.69 -20.95 10.48
CA ILE A 17 0.47 -20.12 9.31
C ILE A 17 -0.93 -19.51 9.43
N GLN A 18 -1.01 -18.18 9.44
CA GLN A 18 -2.27 -17.44 9.38
C GLN A 18 -2.33 -16.72 8.04
N GLN A 19 -3.43 -16.91 7.33
CA GLN A 19 -3.67 -16.24 6.05
C GLN A 19 -4.86 -15.29 6.16
N TYR A 20 -4.66 -14.07 5.69
CA TYR A 20 -5.67 -13.02 5.60
C TYR A 20 -5.87 -12.65 4.14
N SER A 21 -7.13 -12.43 3.74
CA SER A 21 -7.45 -12.02 2.37
C SER A 21 -8.52 -10.93 2.36
N THR A 22 -8.26 -9.88 1.60
CA THR A 22 -9.23 -8.81 1.35
C THR A 22 -9.66 -8.89 -0.10
N ILE A 23 -10.90 -9.30 -0.36
CA ILE A 23 -11.44 -9.45 -1.71
C ILE A 23 -11.91 -8.10 -2.25
N ARG A 24 -12.60 -7.29 -1.43
CA ARG A 24 -13.10 -5.96 -1.77
C ARG A 24 -12.93 -4.99 -0.62
N GLY A 25 -12.67 -3.72 -0.95
CA GLY A 25 -12.50 -2.65 0.04
C GLY A 25 -11.15 -2.69 0.72
N LYS A 26 -11.14 -2.37 2.00
CA LYS A 26 -9.94 -2.30 2.84
C LYS A 26 -10.15 -3.15 4.09
N SER A 27 -9.09 -3.76 4.62
CA SER A 27 -9.08 -4.38 5.94
C SER A 27 -7.85 -3.96 6.72
N GLU A 28 -7.94 -4.01 8.03
CA GLU A 28 -6.85 -3.71 8.95
C GLU A 28 -6.59 -4.93 9.82
N ILE A 29 -5.32 -5.22 10.04
CA ILE A 29 -4.82 -6.25 10.95
C ILE A 29 -3.95 -5.56 11.98
N LEU A 30 -4.23 -5.81 13.25
CA LEU A 30 -3.37 -5.42 14.37
C LEU A 30 -2.64 -6.66 14.88
N LEU A 31 -1.32 -6.67 14.76
CA LEU A 31 -0.48 -7.75 15.28
C LEU A 31 -0.25 -7.56 16.79
N SER A 32 0.14 -8.65 17.46
CA SER A 32 0.39 -8.67 18.91
C SER A 32 1.56 -7.77 19.36
N ASP A 33 2.45 -7.40 18.44
CA ASP A 33 3.57 -6.49 18.69
C ASP A 33 3.19 -5.01 18.50
N GLY A 34 1.95 -4.71 18.13
CA GLY A 34 1.46 -3.36 17.85
C GLY A 34 1.60 -2.93 16.38
N THR A 35 2.18 -3.77 15.52
CA THR A 35 2.25 -3.49 14.07
C THR A 35 0.84 -3.47 13.47
N ARG A 36 0.54 -2.42 12.69
CA ARG A 36 -0.72 -2.28 11.96
C ARG A 36 -0.47 -2.51 10.46
N ILE A 37 -1.31 -3.33 9.87
CA ILE A 37 -1.22 -3.67 8.45
C ILE A 37 -2.56 -3.36 7.80
N PHE A 38 -2.58 -2.42 6.87
CA PHE A 38 -3.76 -2.11 6.07
C PHE A 38 -3.63 -2.87 4.75
N MET A 39 -4.64 -3.66 4.41
CA MET A 39 -4.69 -4.44 3.18
C MET A 39 -5.72 -3.85 2.24
N ARG A 40 -5.34 -3.69 0.98
CA ARG A 40 -6.25 -3.24 -0.08
C ARG A 40 -7.04 -4.41 -0.65
N ASN A 41 -8.03 -4.13 -1.51
CA ASN A 41 -8.73 -5.16 -2.28
C ASN A 41 -7.76 -6.06 -3.06
N ASN A 42 -8.16 -7.30 -3.32
CA ASN A 42 -7.38 -8.33 -4.00
C ASN A 42 -5.99 -8.57 -3.37
N THR A 43 -5.91 -8.48 -2.04
CA THR A 43 -4.67 -8.66 -1.29
C THR A 43 -4.74 -9.90 -0.41
N THR A 44 -3.69 -10.68 -0.45
CA THR A 44 -3.45 -11.82 0.45
C THR A 44 -2.17 -11.60 1.23
N LEU A 45 -2.26 -11.76 2.55
CA LEU A 45 -1.14 -11.69 3.47
C LEU A 45 -1.06 -13.01 4.24
N THR A 46 0.12 -13.62 4.25
CA THR A 46 0.40 -14.84 5.02
C THR A 46 1.42 -14.51 6.10
N LEU A 47 1.04 -14.74 7.36
CA LEU A 47 1.88 -14.57 8.53
C LEU A 47 2.45 -15.92 8.95
N ASN A 48 3.75 -16.00 9.14
CA ASN A 48 4.41 -17.12 9.80
C ASN A 48 4.59 -16.77 11.27
N THR A 49 3.75 -17.33 12.15
CA THR A 49 3.82 -17.12 13.60
C THR A 49 4.61 -18.22 14.32
N GLY A 50 5.49 -18.90 13.63
CA GLY A 50 6.36 -19.94 14.20
C GLY A 50 7.69 -19.37 14.66
N ILE A 51 8.23 -19.92 15.75
CA ILE A 51 9.52 -19.57 16.33
C ILE A 51 10.64 -20.07 15.43
N GLY A 52 11.23 -19.16 14.73
CA GLY A 52 12.46 -19.39 13.98
C GLY A 52 13.17 -18.08 13.75
N ASN A 53 14.38 -17.96 14.22
CA ASN A 53 15.35 -16.89 13.93
C ASN A 53 15.04 -15.45 14.35
N GLY A 54 14.03 -15.19 15.20
CA GLY A 54 13.78 -13.85 15.74
C GLY A 54 13.24 -12.83 14.73
N GLU A 55 12.89 -13.21 13.51
CA GLU A 55 12.29 -12.32 12.51
C GLU A 55 10.77 -12.41 12.48
N ARG A 56 10.10 -11.32 12.15
CA ARG A 56 8.65 -11.23 11.95
C ARG A 56 8.40 -11.26 10.43
N VAL A 57 8.09 -12.44 9.88
CA VAL A 57 8.01 -12.63 8.41
C VAL A 57 6.58 -12.71 7.95
N VAL A 58 6.26 -11.92 6.92
CA VAL A 58 4.98 -11.94 6.21
C VAL A 58 5.21 -12.12 4.71
N ARG A 59 4.31 -12.85 4.03
CA ARG A 59 4.27 -12.92 2.57
C ARG A 59 3.10 -12.12 2.05
N LEU A 60 3.36 -11.28 1.04
CA LEU A 60 2.38 -10.39 0.45
C LEU A 60 2.17 -10.68 -1.04
N SER A 61 0.89 -10.79 -1.42
CA SER A 61 0.41 -10.70 -2.79
C SER A 61 -0.70 -9.65 -2.83
N GLY A 62 -0.57 -8.61 -3.63
CA GLY A 62 -1.49 -7.47 -3.67
C GLY A 62 -0.85 -6.20 -3.14
N GLU A 63 -1.59 -5.39 -2.39
CA GLU A 63 -1.11 -4.11 -1.85
C GLU A 63 -1.42 -3.98 -0.37
N ALA A 64 -0.38 -3.66 0.42
CA ALA A 64 -0.51 -3.38 1.84
C ALA A 64 0.34 -2.19 2.27
N PHE A 65 -0.23 -1.40 3.17
CA PHE A 65 0.48 -0.38 3.92
C PHE A 65 0.81 -0.92 5.31
N PHE A 66 2.05 -0.74 5.72
CA PHE A 66 2.60 -1.25 6.98
C PHE A 66 2.99 -0.07 7.86
N ASP A 67 2.47 -0.05 9.08
CA ASP A 67 2.91 0.78 10.20
C ASP A 67 3.53 -0.18 11.22
N VAL A 68 4.84 -0.41 11.07
CA VAL A 68 5.56 -1.45 11.79
C VAL A 68 6.04 -0.92 13.14
N ALA A 69 5.64 -1.60 14.22
CA ALA A 69 6.13 -1.32 15.55
C ALA A 69 7.66 -1.46 15.64
N LYS A 70 8.29 -0.47 16.27
CA LYS A 70 9.76 -0.42 16.41
C LYS A 70 10.27 -1.60 17.24
N ASP A 71 11.16 -2.39 16.65
CA ASP A 71 11.88 -3.49 17.31
C ASP A 71 13.28 -3.62 16.70
N GLU A 72 14.28 -3.13 17.43
CA GLU A 72 15.68 -3.14 16.97
C GLU A 72 16.31 -4.55 16.97
N LYS A 73 15.69 -5.50 17.69
CA LYS A 73 16.21 -6.87 17.82
C LYS A 73 15.64 -7.81 16.76
N ARG A 74 14.41 -7.58 16.30
CA ARG A 74 13.72 -8.44 15.37
C ARG A 74 13.25 -7.66 14.16
N ARG A 75 13.81 -7.94 13.01
CA ARG A 75 13.39 -7.34 11.75
C ARG A 75 11.94 -7.76 11.42
N PHE A 76 11.21 -6.85 10.82
CA PHE A 76 9.97 -7.18 10.13
C PHE A 76 10.29 -7.33 8.64
N VAL A 77 9.92 -8.47 8.09
CA VAL A 77 10.29 -8.85 6.71
C VAL A 77 9.03 -9.09 5.90
N VAL A 78 8.88 -8.36 4.79
CA VAL A 78 7.84 -8.58 3.80
C VAL A 78 8.45 -9.29 2.60
N GLU A 79 8.02 -10.52 2.37
CA GLU A 79 8.40 -11.30 1.19
C GLU A 79 7.34 -11.11 0.10
N THR A 80 7.77 -10.74 -1.10
CA THR A 80 6.97 -10.78 -2.32
C THR A 80 7.55 -11.83 -3.27
N GLU A 81 6.94 -12.03 -4.43
CA GLU A 81 7.43 -12.97 -5.43
C GLU A 81 8.90 -12.71 -5.83
N ASN A 82 9.30 -11.45 -5.88
CA ASN A 82 10.59 -11.06 -6.47
C ASN A 82 11.45 -10.14 -5.61
N LEU A 83 10.97 -9.71 -4.46
CA LEU A 83 11.63 -8.73 -3.61
C LEU A 83 11.39 -9.06 -2.13
N THR A 84 12.41 -8.90 -1.32
CA THR A 84 12.31 -8.95 0.14
C THR A 84 12.53 -7.54 0.68
N VAL A 85 11.61 -7.09 1.55
CA VAL A 85 11.65 -5.77 2.21
C VAL A 85 11.86 -6.00 3.69
N ALA A 86 12.92 -5.46 4.29
CA ALA A 86 13.25 -5.62 5.71
C ALA A 86 13.33 -4.27 6.42
N VAL A 87 12.70 -4.20 7.62
CA VAL A 87 12.60 -2.98 8.42
C VAL A 87 12.70 -3.27 9.92
N HIS A 88 12.96 -2.24 10.75
CA HIS A 88 12.98 -2.33 12.21
C HIS A 88 11.90 -1.50 12.94
N GLY A 89 11.14 -0.69 12.20
CA GLY A 89 10.13 0.22 12.73
C GLY A 89 9.94 1.34 11.71
N THR A 90 8.95 1.19 10.83
CA THR A 90 8.93 1.92 9.55
C THR A 90 7.50 2.00 9.05
N GLU A 91 7.11 3.16 8.50
CA GLU A 91 5.89 3.32 7.72
C GLU A 91 6.21 3.23 6.22
N PHE A 92 5.65 2.24 5.54
CA PHE A 92 5.88 2.02 4.11
C PHE A 92 4.72 1.31 3.43
N ASN A 93 4.61 1.49 2.12
CA ASN A 93 3.64 0.80 1.28
C ASN A 93 4.36 -0.21 0.38
N VAL A 94 3.81 -1.41 0.22
CA VAL A 94 4.28 -2.40 -0.75
C VAL A 94 3.13 -2.78 -1.65
N ARG A 95 3.36 -2.71 -2.96
CA ARG A 95 2.39 -3.09 -3.98
C ARG A 95 3.02 -4.02 -4.99
N THR A 96 2.55 -5.26 -5.02
CA THR A 96 2.78 -6.17 -6.14
C THR A 96 1.76 -5.84 -7.23
N THR A 97 2.16 -5.73 -8.47
CA THR A 97 1.27 -5.37 -9.57
C THR A 97 0.73 -6.63 -10.26
N GLU A 98 -0.30 -6.47 -11.11
CA GLU A 98 -0.81 -7.55 -11.95
C GLU A 98 0.23 -8.05 -12.97
N VAL A 99 1.27 -7.26 -13.24
CA VAL A 99 2.43 -7.69 -14.04
C VAL A 99 3.30 -8.56 -13.14
N PRO A 100 3.45 -9.86 -13.44
CA PRO A 100 4.27 -10.77 -12.64
C PRO A 100 5.68 -10.24 -12.45
N GLY A 101 6.18 -10.35 -11.23
CA GLY A 101 7.53 -9.90 -10.87
C GLY A 101 7.73 -8.38 -10.81
N LYS A 102 6.67 -7.57 -10.84
CA LYS A 102 6.76 -6.13 -10.59
C LYS A 102 6.29 -5.78 -9.19
N THR A 103 7.15 -5.08 -8.42
CA THR A 103 6.85 -4.62 -7.06
C THR A 103 7.25 -3.15 -6.89
N VAL A 104 6.38 -2.37 -6.27
CA VAL A 104 6.63 -0.96 -5.91
C VAL A 104 6.64 -0.83 -4.40
N VAL A 105 7.65 -0.16 -3.86
CA VAL A 105 7.78 0.13 -2.43
C VAL A 105 7.89 1.64 -2.23
N GLY A 106 7.03 2.22 -1.42
CA GLY A 106 7.08 3.64 -1.05
C GLY A 106 7.43 3.78 0.43
N LEU A 107 8.51 4.50 0.75
CA LEU A 107 8.96 4.71 2.13
C LEU A 107 8.50 6.07 2.66
N ILE A 108 7.69 6.05 3.71
CA ILE A 108 7.14 7.25 4.35
C ILE A 108 8.01 7.70 5.52
N GLU A 109 8.29 6.80 6.47
CA GLU A 109 9.09 7.09 7.66
C GLU A 109 9.96 5.88 8.02
N GLY A 110 11.15 6.14 8.59
CA GLY A 110 12.09 5.12 9.01
C GLY A 110 13.13 4.77 7.94
N SER A 111 13.46 3.50 7.81
CA SER A 111 14.42 2.99 6.82
C SER A 111 14.01 1.62 6.31
N VAL A 112 14.29 1.37 5.03
CA VAL A 112 14.01 0.11 4.34
C VAL A 112 15.28 -0.44 3.75
N SER A 113 15.52 -1.73 3.95
CA SER A 113 16.47 -2.53 3.18
C SER A 113 15.67 -3.42 2.22
N LEU A 114 16.01 -3.36 0.94
CA LEU A 114 15.47 -4.20 -0.13
C LEU A 114 16.51 -5.24 -0.50
N ASN A 115 16.12 -6.51 -0.55
CA ASN A 115 16.98 -7.57 -1.02
C ASN A 115 16.39 -8.26 -2.24
N ARG A 116 17.18 -8.38 -3.31
CA ARG A 116 16.87 -9.16 -4.49
C ARG A 116 18.07 -9.93 -4.98
N ALA A 117 17.94 -11.24 -5.10
CA ALA A 117 19.00 -12.11 -5.58
C ALA A 117 20.36 -11.88 -4.88
N GLY A 118 20.35 -11.63 -3.57
CA GLY A 118 21.54 -11.38 -2.76
C GLY A 118 22.13 -9.97 -2.88
N LYS A 119 21.53 -9.08 -3.67
CA LYS A 119 21.89 -7.65 -3.73
C LYS A 119 21.00 -6.85 -2.79
N GLU A 120 21.61 -5.97 -2.01
CA GLU A 120 20.95 -5.12 -1.03
C GLU A 120 20.92 -3.66 -1.49
N PHE A 121 19.77 -3.00 -1.28
CA PHE A 121 19.53 -1.60 -1.59
C PHE A 121 18.88 -0.94 -0.38
N PHE A 122 19.17 0.31 -0.11
CA PHE A 122 18.63 1.04 1.01
C PHE A 122 17.80 2.22 0.53
N MET A 123 16.70 2.50 1.24
CA MET A 123 15.83 3.63 0.97
C MET A 123 15.79 4.57 2.16
N VAL A 124 15.60 5.86 1.87
CA VAL A 124 15.32 6.92 2.83
C VAL A 124 13.90 7.47 2.63
N PRO A 125 13.31 8.13 3.64
CA PRO A 125 11.96 8.68 3.53
C PRO A 125 11.77 9.59 2.31
N GLY A 126 10.61 9.47 1.65
CA GLY A 126 10.28 10.17 0.41
C GLY A 126 10.65 9.43 -0.86
N GLU A 127 11.33 8.30 -0.77
CA GLU A 127 11.71 7.50 -1.93
C GLU A 127 10.68 6.43 -2.30
N ILE A 128 10.63 6.16 -3.60
CA ILE A 128 9.87 5.06 -4.21
C ILE A 128 10.85 4.16 -4.94
N ALA A 129 10.83 2.87 -4.64
CA ALA A 129 11.53 1.83 -5.37
C ALA A 129 10.57 1.12 -6.32
N ASP A 130 10.90 1.07 -7.60
CA ASP A 130 10.23 0.28 -8.63
C ASP A 130 11.12 -0.90 -9.00
N CYS A 131 10.67 -2.11 -8.68
CA CYS A 131 11.30 -3.35 -9.07
C CYS A 131 10.54 -3.90 -10.28
N ASP A 132 11.15 -3.85 -11.47
CA ASP A 132 10.54 -4.35 -12.71
C ASP A 132 10.57 -5.89 -12.81
N SER A 133 9.83 -6.45 -13.78
CA SER A 133 9.76 -7.89 -14.02
C SER A 133 11.11 -8.52 -14.40
N ALA A 134 12.06 -7.74 -14.96
CA ALA A 134 13.42 -8.18 -15.25
C ALA A 134 14.32 -8.15 -13.99
N GLY A 135 13.82 -7.59 -12.89
CA GLY A 135 14.53 -7.52 -11.62
C GLY A 135 15.42 -6.33 -11.42
N ARG A 136 15.28 -5.33 -12.24
CA ARG A 136 15.98 -4.06 -12.04
C ARG A 136 15.24 -3.25 -11.00
N ILE A 137 15.96 -2.75 -10.02
CA ILE A 137 15.44 -1.85 -8.98
C ILE A 137 15.87 -0.43 -9.31
N THR A 138 14.90 0.47 -9.42
CA THR A 138 15.11 1.91 -9.57
C THR A 138 14.55 2.60 -8.35
N ILE A 139 15.38 3.39 -7.64
CA ILE A 139 14.97 4.17 -6.46
C ILE A 139 15.03 5.65 -6.85
N SER A 140 13.96 6.38 -6.56
CA SER A 140 13.86 7.82 -6.86
C SER A 140 12.97 8.52 -5.85
N GLN A 141 13.15 9.82 -5.68
CA GLN A 141 12.21 10.65 -4.93
C GLN A 141 10.83 10.65 -5.61
N GLY A 142 9.78 10.54 -4.81
CA GLY A 142 8.42 10.43 -5.32
C GLY A 142 7.34 10.89 -4.33
N ASN A 143 6.09 10.86 -4.78
CA ASN A 143 4.96 11.21 -3.92
C ASN A 143 4.51 10.00 -3.08
N VAL A 144 5.25 9.71 -2.02
CA VAL A 144 4.94 8.59 -1.10
C VAL A 144 3.59 8.76 -0.38
N GLU A 145 3.11 10.01 -0.23
CA GLU A 145 1.77 10.28 0.30
C GLU A 145 0.67 9.81 -0.66
N LEU A 146 0.91 9.82 -1.96
CA LEU A 146 0.01 9.23 -2.95
C LEU A 146 -0.01 7.69 -2.84
N GLU A 147 1.15 7.06 -2.58
CA GLU A 147 1.22 5.61 -2.43
C GLU A 147 0.42 5.10 -1.23
N ARG A 148 0.41 5.86 -0.11
CA ARG A 148 -0.33 5.47 1.10
C ARG A 148 -1.72 6.08 1.25
N CYS A 149 -2.15 6.98 0.36
CA CYS A 149 -3.36 7.78 0.57
C CYS A 149 -4.60 6.93 0.85
N TRP A 150 -4.71 5.78 0.21
CA TRP A 150 -5.82 4.84 0.32
C TRP A 150 -5.95 4.20 1.73
N SER A 151 -4.86 4.14 2.53
CA SER A 151 -4.89 3.58 3.88
C SER A 151 -5.42 4.57 4.93
N LYS A 152 -5.54 5.86 4.59
CA LYS A 152 -6.03 6.91 5.49
C LYS A 152 -7.54 6.82 5.71
N GLU A 153 -8.01 7.39 6.80
CA GLU A 153 -9.45 7.55 7.07
C GLU A 153 -10.06 8.66 6.20
N LYS A 154 -9.29 9.72 5.93
CA LYS A 154 -9.73 10.87 5.14
C LYS A 154 -8.58 11.54 4.42
N LEU A 155 -8.88 12.18 3.30
CA LEU A 155 -7.98 13.07 2.57
C LEU A 155 -8.52 14.50 2.58
N VAL A 156 -7.66 15.45 2.83
CA VAL A 156 -8.02 16.88 2.81
C VAL A 156 -7.35 17.54 1.62
N PHE A 157 -8.17 18.04 0.70
CA PHE A 157 -7.72 18.83 -0.43
C PHE A 157 -7.98 20.31 -0.12
N ARG A 158 -6.95 21.15 -0.24
CA ARG A 158 -7.04 22.60 -0.10
C ARG A 158 -6.41 23.24 -1.32
N GLU A 159 -7.23 23.93 -2.10
CA GLU A 159 -6.80 24.63 -3.32
C GLU A 159 -5.98 23.72 -4.25
N LYS A 160 -6.46 22.48 -4.49
CA LYS A 160 -5.83 21.52 -5.38
C LYS A 160 -6.56 21.50 -6.72
N ASP A 161 -5.76 21.46 -7.80
CA ASP A 161 -6.31 21.34 -9.14
C ASP A 161 -6.88 19.91 -9.40
N LEU A 162 -7.69 19.83 -10.45
CA LEU A 162 -8.38 18.59 -10.80
C LEU A 162 -7.39 17.47 -11.18
N GLN A 163 -6.26 17.79 -11.77
CA GLN A 163 -5.23 16.80 -12.10
C GLN A 163 -4.64 16.19 -10.83
N TYR A 164 -4.24 17.01 -9.88
CA TYR A 164 -3.73 16.53 -8.58
C TYR A 164 -4.75 15.64 -7.88
N ILE A 165 -6.01 16.13 -7.77
CA ILE A 165 -7.10 15.39 -7.12
C ILE A 165 -7.37 14.07 -7.83
N SER A 166 -7.36 14.03 -9.17
CA SER A 166 -7.63 12.81 -9.94
C SER A 166 -6.64 11.68 -9.65
N HIS A 167 -5.37 12.00 -9.40
CA HIS A 167 -4.37 11.00 -9.01
C HIS A 167 -4.72 10.37 -7.64
N TYR A 168 -5.13 11.20 -6.66
CA TYR A 168 -5.53 10.70 -5.34
C TYR A 168 -6.86 9.93 -5.39
N LEU A 169 -7.86 10.40 -6.14
CA LEU A 169 -9.10 9.68 -6.35
C LEU A 169 -8.86 8.33 -7.03
N SER A 170 -7.98 8.29 -8.03
CA SER A 170 -7.59 7.05 -8.71
C SER A 170 -7.01 6.03 -7.73
N ARG A 171 -6.13 6.46 -6.84
CA ARG A 171 -5.55 5.60 -5.81
C ARG A 171 -6.54 5.24 -4.71
N TRP A 172 -7.41 6.18 -4.32
CA TRP A 172 -8.41 5.97 -3.26
C TRP A 172 -9.48 4.95 -3.64
N TYR A 173 -10.04 5.09 -4.86
CA TYR A 173 -11.14 4.24 -5.34
C TYR A 173 -10.69 3.04 -6.17
N ASP A 174 -9.41 2.91 -6.45
CA ASP A 174 -8.84 1.85 -7.29
C ASP A 174 -9.44 1.82 -8.71
N ILE A 175 -9.49 2.99 -9.34
CA ILE A 175 -10.01 3.16 -10.70
C ILE A 175 -9.03 4.02 -11.52
N ARG A 176 -9.04 3.84 -12.82
CA ARG A 176 -8.32 4.74 -13.72
C ARG A 176 -9.14 6.02 -13.92
N ILE A 177 -8.50 7.19 -13.79
CA ILE A 177 -9.15 8.48 -14.04
C ILE A 177 -8.38 9.23 -15.14
N SER A 178 -9.12 9.65 -16.16
CA SER A 178 -8.61 10.49 -17.25
C SER A 178 -9.30 11.84 -17.19
N VAL A 179 -8.53 12.91 -17.15
CA VAL A 179 -9.01 14.30 -17.11
C VAL A 179 -8.69 14.98 -18.42
N ASP A 180 -9.64 15.75 -18.95
CA ASP A 180 -9.42 16.63 -20.11
C ASP A 180 -8.32 17.65 -19.76
N PRO A 181 -7.23 17.73 -20.54
CA PRO A 181 -6.15 18.69 -20.30
C PRO A 181 -6.61 20.15 -20.20
N ALA A 182 -7.70 20.53 -20.88
CA ALA A 182 -8.22 21.89 -20.87
C ALA A 182 -8.72 22.35 -19.49
N ILE A 183 -9.09 21.42 -18.60
CA ILE A 183 -9.61 21.71 -17.25
C ILE A 183 -8.74 21.17 -16.14
N ALA A 184 -7.73 20.42 -16.46
CA ALA A 184 -6.91 19.66 -15.51
C ALA A 184 -6.27 20.54 -14.42
N THR A 185 -5.76 21.71 -14.82
CA THR A 185 -5.13 22.70 -13.91
C THR A 185 -5.98 23.96 -13.71
N GLU A 186 -7.06 24.14 -14.51
CA GLU A 186 -7.95 25.30 -14.41
C GLU A 186 -8.89 25.19 -13.20
N TYR A 187 -9.44 23.98 -12.96
CA TYR A 187 -10.45 23.79 -11.93
C TYR A 187 -9.82 23.36 -10.60
N VAL A 188 -10.00 24.21 -9.60
CA VAL A 188 -9.43 24.06 -8.26
C VAL A 188 -10.54 23.75 -7.26
N TYR A 189 -10.24 22.87 -6.29
CA TYR A 189 -11.19 22.41 -5.30
C TYR A 189 -10.60 22.42 -3.89
N THR A 190 -11.49 22.63 -2.92
CA THR A 190 -11.22 22.48 -1.49
C THR A 190 -12.34 21.63 -0.90
N PHE A 191 -12.01 20.41 -0.45
CA PHE A 191 -12.94 19.50 0.23
C PHE A 191 -12.19 18.43 1.02
N THR A 192 -12.93 17.73 1.88
CA THR A 192 -12.43 16.54 2.58
C THR A 192 -13.13 15.32 1.99
N LEU A 193 -12.35 14.32 1.63
CA LEU A 193 -12.79 13.01 1.18
C LEU A 193 -12.70 12.02 2.34
N GLY A 194 -13.77 11.28 2.58
CA GLY A 194 -13.86 10.19 3.56
C GLY A 194 -14.38 8.91 2.92
N ASN A 195 -15.51 8.39 3.43
CA ASN A 195 -16.09 7.14 2.95
C ASN A 195 -17.18 7.35 1.87
N GLU A 196 -17.30 8.54 1.29
CA GLU A 196 -18.31 8.84 0.28
C GLU A 196 -18.07 8.01 -0.98
N PRO A 197 -19.14 7.51 -1.64
CA PRO A 197 -19.02 6.90 -2.96
C PRO A 197 -18.47 7.91 -3.98
N ILE A 198 -17.72 7.43 -4.97
CA ILE A 198 -17.09 8.32 -5.96
C ILE A 198 -18.13 9.15 -6.73
N GLU A 199 -19.31 8.60 -6.99
CA GLU A 199 -20.39 9.30 -7.67
C GLU A 199 -20.86 10.53 -6.90
N GLU A 200 -20.85 10.45 -5.57
CA GLU A 200 -21.20 11.60 -4.72
C GLU A 200 -20.15 12.68 -4.78
N VAL A 201 -18.88 12.31 -4.70
CA VAL A 201 -17.75 13.24 -4.85
C VAL A 201 -17.80 13.95 -6.20
N LEU A 202 -18.01 13.21 -7.28
CA LEU A 202 -18.13 13.78 -8.63
C LEU A 202 -19.33 14.71 -8.78
N ARG A 203 -20.46 14.38 -8.14
CA ARG A 203 -21.66 15.23 -8.12
C ARG A 203 -21.41 16.56 -7.43
N ILE A 204 -20.67 16.54 -6.32
CA ILE A 204 -20.26 17.77 -5.61
C ILE A 204 -19.31 18.58 -6.49
N MET A 205 -18.31 17.93 -7.08
CA MET A 205 -17.35 18.59 -7.97
C MET A 205 -18.03 19.24 -9.19
N ALA A 206 -19.04 18.58 -9.76
CA ALA A 206 -19.82 19.10 -10.90
C ALA A 206 -20.76 20.28 -10.53
N ARG A 207 -21.05 20.49 -9.26
CA ARG A 207 -21.78 21.68 -8.78
C ARG A 207 -20.86 22.89 -8.60
N LEU A 208 -19.58 22.65 -8.33
CA LEU A 208 -18.59 23.70 -8.11
C LEU A 208 -17.99 24.21 -9.42
N ASN A 209 -17.75 23.32 -10.38
CA ASN A 209 -17.19 23.64 -11.68
C ASN A 209 -17.95 22.88 -12.79
N PRO A 210 -18.05 23.44 -14.00
CA PRO A 210 -18.82 22.84 -15.11
C PRO A 210 -18.10 21.62 -15.71
N ILE A 211 -18.09 20.50 -14.98
CA ILE A 211 -17.56 19.21 -15.43
C ILE A 211 -18.71 18.26 -15.79
N GLU A 212 -18.44 17.38 -16.72
CA GLU A 212 -19.20 16.16 -16.99
C GLU A 212 -18.28 14.94 -16.80
N TYR A 213 -18.87 13.82 -16.41
CA TYR A 213 -18.10 12.59 -16.18
C TYR A 213 -18.82 11.37 -16.69
N ARG A 214 -18.04 10.37 -17.11
CA ARG A 214 -18.54 9.10 -17.61
C ARG A 214 -17.65 7.96 -17.18
N PHE A 215 -18.25 6.88 -16.69
CA PHE A 215 -17.57 5.61 -16.51
C PHE A 215 -17.55 4.86 -17.84
N THR A 216 -16.40 4.27 -18.19
CA THR A 216 -16.23 3.41 -19.37
C THR A 216 -16.21 1.94 -18.93
N GLU A 217 -16.38 1.03 -19.89
CA GLU A 217 -16.44 -0.42 -19.63
C GLU A 217 -15.17 -0.99 -19.01
N ASP A 218 -14.01 -0.33 -19.22
CA ASP A 218 -12.70 -0.76 -18.73
C ASP A 218 -12.36 -0.19 -17.34
N ASN A 219 -13.36 0.05 -16.49
CA ASN A 219 -13.18 0.64 -15.16
C ASN A 219 -12.38 1.95 -15.19
N CYS A 220 -12.62 2.78 -16.19
CA CYS A 220 -12.01 4.09 -16.34
C CYS A 220 -13.08 5.18 -16.20
N LEU A 221 -12.78 6.17 -15.37
CA LEU A 221 -13.58 7.40 -15.23
C LEU A 221 -12.95 8.49 -16.11
N ARG A 222 -13.75 9.02 -17.04
CA ARG A 222 -13.34 10.19 -17.84
C ARG A 222 -14.07 11.43 -17.34
N ILE A 223 -13.29 12.48 -17.07
CA ILE A 223 -13.79 13.80 -16.63
C ILE A 223 -13.46 14.82 -17.72
N SER A 224 -14.46 15.54 -18.19
CA SER A 224 -14.31 16.57 -19.23
C SER A 224 -15.08 17.84 -18.90
N LYS A 225 -14.80 18.90 -19.64
CA LYS A 225 -15.55 20.17 -19.51
C LYS A 225 -16.98 19.94 -20.00
N LYS A 226 -17.96 20.34 -19.20
CA LYS A 226 -19.37 20.32 -19.61
C LYS A 226 -19.55 21.24 -20.81
N ARG A 227 -20.01 20.68 -21.92
CA ARG A 227 -20.34 21.47 -23.11
C ARG A 227 -21.56 22.32 -22.77
N GLY A 228 -21.46 23.65 -22.99
CA GLY A 228 -22.61 24.54 -22.89
C GLY A 228 -23.69 24.11 -23.88
N LEU A 229 -24.94 24.21 -23.46
CA LEU A 229 -26.09 24.15 -24.36
C LEU A 229 -26.05 25.31 -25.33
#